data_dab71e2fad5d89e79fa45221792a9fbf
#
_entry.id   dab71e2fad5d89e79fa45221792a9fbf
#
_cell.length_a   1.000
_cell.length_b   1.000
_cell.length_c   1.000
_cell.angle_alpha   90.00
_cell.angle_beta   90.00
_cell.angle_gamma   90.00
#
_symmetry.space_group_name_H-M   'P 1'
#
loop_
_entity.id
_entity.type
_entity.pdbx_description
1 polymer ?
#
loop_
_entity_poly.entity_id
_entity_poly.type
_entity_poly.pdbx_seq_one_letter_code
_entity_poly.pdbx_strand_id
1 'polypeptide(L)'
;MGRTVDYYFAPQSPWAYLGHQRLAEIVQRTGAALRVMPIDLGGKVFPISGGLPLGQRAPQRQAYRLVELKRYGQYLNVPLNVKPKYFPVGGDDAARLIIAADLAHGAAAAMAIAGAILAACW
;
A
#
# COMPACT_ATOMS: atom_id res chain seq x y z
N MET A 1 14.80 19.49 15.33
CA MET A 1 14.55 18.05 15.57
C MET A 1 13.79 17.46 14.39
N GLY A 2 14.29 16.38 13.82
CA GLY A 2 13.63 15.68 12.73
C GLY A 2 12.31 15.03 13.17
N ARG A 3 11.28 15.09 12.31
CA ARG A 3 10.02 14.37 12.52
C ARG A 3 10.15 12.98 11.93
N THR A 4 9.50 12.00 12.54
CA THR A 4 9.41 10.63 12.02
C THR A 4 7.97 10.32 11.62
N VAL A 5 7.81 9.70 10.47
CA VAL A 5 6.52 9.21 9.96
C VAL A 5 6.54 7.68 9.96
N ASP A 6 5.55 7.07 10.59
CA ASP A 6 5.34 5.63 10.54
C ASP A 6 4.38 5.32 9.38
N TYR A 7 4.87 4.61 8.40
CA TYR A 7 4.12 4.23 7.21
C TYR A 7 3.57 2.81 7.35
N TYR A 8 2.34 2.70 7.84
CA TYR A 8 1.61 1.44 7.92
C TYR A 8 0.83 1.19 6.64
N PHE A 9 1.07 0.07 5.97
CA PHE A 9 0.38 -0.26 4.73
C PHE A 9 0.31 -1.76 4.47
N ALA A 10 -0.70 -2.19 3.70
CA ALA A 10 -0.77 -3.53 3.15
C ALA A 10 -0.06 -3.57 1.79
N PRO A 11 0.93 -4.45 1.56
CA PRO A 11 1.74 -4.46 0.33
C PRO A 11 0.95 -4.74 -0.95
N GLN A 12 -0.28 -5.25 -0.85
CA GLN A 12 -1.17 -5.52 -1.97
C GLN A 12 -2.30 -4.49 -2.12
N SER A 13 -2.28 -3.40 -1.33
CA SER A 13 -3.34 -2.39 -1.37
C SER A 13 -3.23 -1.47 -2.58
N PRO A 14 -4.30 -1.29 -3.38
CA PRO A 14 -4.31 -0.32 -4.46
C PRO A 14 -4.25 1.13 -3.94
N TRP A 15 -4.77 1.38 -2.75
CA TRP A 15 -4.70 2.69 -2.10
C TRP A 15 -3.28 3.04 -1.66
N ALA A 16 -2.55 2.04 -1.15
CA ALA A 16 -1.12 2.18 -0.86
C ALA A 16 -0.33 2.44 -2.16
N TYR A 17 -0.65 1.74 -3.25
CA TYR A 17 -0.04 1.98 -4.55
C TYR A 17 -0.25 3.43 -5.02
N LEU A 18 -1.49 3.91 -4.99
CA LEU A 18 -1.82 5.28 -5.41
C LEU A 18 -1.12 6.36 -4.57
N GLY A 19 -0.87 6.10 -3.29
CA GLY A 19 -0.27 7.06 -2.36
C GLY A 19 1.24 6.93 -2.18
N HIS A 20 1.85 5.83 -2.62
CA HIS A 20 3.23 5.49 -2.28
C HIS A 20 4.26 6.53 -2.75
N GLN A 21 4.22 6.90 -4.03
CA GLN A 21 5.13 7.90 -4.59
C GLN A 21 4.93 9.28 -3.96
N ARG A 22 3.68 9.66 -3.72
CA ARG A 22 3.36 10.94 -3.06
C ARG A 22 3.93 11.01 -1.65
N LEU A 23 3.86 9.91 -0.90
CA LEU A 23 4.48 9.85 0.43
C LEU A 23 6.00 10.02 0.33
N ALA A 24 6.65 9.33 -0.60
CA ALA A 24 8.08 9.45 -0.81
C ALA A 24 8.50 10.90 -1.11
N GLU A 25 7.76 11.58 -1.98
CA GLU A 25 7.99 12.99 -2.32
C GLU A 25 7.79 13.93 -1.13
N ILE A 26 6.75 13.70 -0.32
CA ILE A 26 6.49 14.50 0.89
C ILE A 26 7.63 14.31 1.89
N VAL A 27 8.04 13.09 2.14
CA VAL A 27 9.13 12.76 3.07
C VAL A 27 10.43 13.42 2.61
N GLN A 28 10.76 13.31 1.32
CA GLN A 28 11.95 13.97 0.75
C GLN A 28 11.90 15.49 0.92
N ARG A 29 10.76 16.11 0.58
CA ARG A 29 10.58 17.57 0.67
C ARG A 29 10.63 18.10 2.09
N THR A 30 10.14 17.33 3.06
CA THR A 30 10.07 17.75 4.46
C THR A 30 11.29 17.36 5.29
N GLY A 31 12.17 16.48 4.77
CA GLY A 31 13.29 15.93 5.51
C GLY A 31 12.88 15.03 6.69
N ALA A 32 11.64 14.52 6.68
CA ALA A 32 11.17 13.61 7.73
C ALA A 32 11.86 12.25 7.61
N ALA A 33 12.15 11.61 8.74
CA ALA A 33 12.54 10.21 8.76
C ALA A 33 11.32 9.33 8.52
N LEU A 34 11.50 8.19 7.85
CA LEU A 34 10.43 7.25 7.56
C LEU A 34 10.71 5.90 8.19
N ARG A 35 9.71 5.32 8.86
CA ARG A 35 9.70 3.91 9.27
C ARG A 35 8.69 3.15 8.41
N VAL A 36 9.16 2.15 7.69
CA VAL A 36 8.36 1.38 6.74
C VAL A 36 7.77 0.16 7.46
N MET A 37 6.45 0.16 7.63
CA MET A 37 5.73 -0.78 8.50
C MET A 37 4.66 -1.55 7.70
N PRO A 38 5.04 -2.58 6.90
CA PRO A 38 4.03 -3.41 6.24
C PRO A 38 3.22 -4.19 7.27
N ILE A 39 1.90 -4.27 7.05
CA ILE A 39 0.95 -4.91 7.97
C ILE A 39 0.05 -5.92 7.26
N ASP A 40 -0.43 -6.90 8.01
CA ASP A 40 -1.54 -7.78 7.61
C ASP A 40 -2.88 -7.12 7.96
N LEU A 41 -3.34 -6.23 7.06
CA LEU A 41 -4.56 -5.48 7.26
C LEU A 41 -5.80 -6.38 7.35
N GLY A 42 -5.90 -7.37 6.45
CA GLY A 42 -7.07 -8.25 6.36
C GLY A 42 -7.15 -9.26 7.49
N GLY A 43 -6.02 -9.89 7.84
CA GLY A 43 -5.96 -10.96 8.83
C GLY A 43 -5.84 -10.49 10.28
N LYS A 44 -5.21 -9.35 10.52
CA LYS A 44 -4.91 -8.87 11.88
C LYS A 44 -5.64 -7.61 12.29
N VAL A 45 -5.83 -6.65 11.37
CA VAL A 45 -6.45 -5.36 11.72
C VAL A 45 -7.96 -5.41 11.58
N PHE A 46 -8.49 -5.90 10.48
CA PHE A 46 -9.94 -5.95 10.25
C PHE A 46 -10.74 -6.68 11.33
N PRO A 47 -10.29 -7.84 11.86
CA PRO A 47 -11.02 -8.53 12.94
C PRO A 47 -11.19 -7.68 14.20
N ILE A 48 -10.26 -6.76 14.46
CA ILE A 48 -10.28 -5.90 15.65
C ILE A 48 -11.00 -4.58 15.37
N SER A 49 -10.79 -3.99 14.18
CA SER A 49 -11.34 -2.68 13.82
C SER A 49 -12.77 -2.72 13.29
N GLY A 50 -13.34 -3.91 13.05
CA GLY A 50 -14.64 -4.06 12.41
C GLY A 50 -14.61 -3.88 10.89
N GLY A 51 -13.43 -3.83 10.26
CA GLY A 51 -13.29 -3.82 8.81
C GLY A 51 -13.73 -5.14 8.19
N LEU A 52 -14.28 -5.08 6.97
CA LEU A 52 -14.67 -6.27 6.23
C LEU A 52 -13.69 -6.55 5.09
N PRO A 53 -13.24 -7.81 4.92
CA PRO A 53 -12.57 -8.26 3.71
C PRO A 53 -13.37 -7.89 2.46
N LEU A 54 -12.69 -7.59 1.35
CA LEU A 54 -13.32 -7.09 0.13
C LEU A 54 -14.50 -7.98 -0.34
N GLY A 55 -14.31 -9.29 -0.37
CA GLY A 55 -15.33 -10.24 -0.82
C GLY A 55 -16.56 -10.34 0.09
N GLN A 56 -16.48 -9.85 1.32
CA GLN A 56 -17.59 -9.83 2.29
C GLN A 56 -18.35 -8.49 2.30
N ARG A 57 -17.89 -7.51 1.56
CA ARG A 57 -18.58 -6.21 1.45
C ARG A 57 -19.79 -6.34 0.54
N ALA A 58 -20.80 -5.48 0.78
CA ALA A 58 -21.98 -5.41 -0.09
C ALA A 58 -21.59 -5.23 -1.56
N PRO A 59 -22.30 -5.87 -2.52
CA PRO A 59 -21.97 -5.79 -3.95
C PRO A 59 -21.84 -4.37 -4.48
N GLN A 60 -22.68 -3.45 -4.00
CA GLN A 60 -22.64 -2.04 -4.38
C GLN A 60 -21.33 -1.36 -3.93
N ARG A 61 -20.82 -1.73 -2.75
CA ARG A 61 -19.55 -1.23 -2.25
C ARG A 61 -18.37 -1.77 -3.06
N GLN A 62 -18.43 -3.02 -3.46
CA GLN A 62 -17.40 -3.63 -4.32
C GLN A 62 -17.38 -2.96 -5.71
N ALA A 63 -18.56 -2.74 -6.30
CA ALA A 63 -18.69 -2.05 -7.59
C ALA A 63 -18.19 -0.60 -7.51
N TYR A 64 -18.59 0.14 -6.49
CA TYR A 64 -18.16 1.53 -6.31
C TYR A 64 -16.64 1.65 -6.10
N ARG A 65 -16.03 0.68 -5.42
CA ARG A 65 -14.57 0.64 -5.26
C ARG A 65 -13.82 0.69 -6.59
N LEU A 66 -14.29 -0.03 -7.61
CA LEU A 66 -13.68 -0.01 -8.94
C LEU A 66 -13.79 1.36 -9.61
N VAL A 67 -14.94 2.02 -9.47
CA VAL A 67 -15.15 3.39 -9.97
C VAL A 67 -14.22 4.37 -9.26
N GLU A 68 -14.12 4.27 -7.95
CA GLU A 68 -13.30 5.14 -7.12
C GLU A 68 -11.81 4.98 -7.44
N LEU A 69 -11.32 3.74 -7.57
CA LEU A 69 -9.93 3.45 -7.99
C LEU A 69 -9.61 4.06 -9.35
N LYS A 70 -10.52 3.92 -10.32
CA LYS A 70 -10.35 4.51 -11.65
C LYS A 70 -10.26 6.04 -11.57
N ARG A 71 -11.15 6.66 -10.82
CA ARG A 71 -11.17 8.14 -10.62
C ARG A 71 -9.86 8.62 -9.98
N TYR A 72 -9.41 7.97 -8.91
CA TYR A 72 -8.17 8.35 -8.25
C TYR A 72 -6.93 8.09 -9.10
N GLY A 73 -6.88 7.00 -9.85
CA GLY A 73 -5.82 6.76 -10.81
C GLY A 73 -5.70 7.89 -11.84
N GLN A 74 -6.84 8.34 -12.38
CA GLN A 74 -6.89 9.47 -13.32
C GLN A 74 -6.53 10.80 -12.64
N TYR A 75 -7.12 11.09 -11.49
CA TYR A 75 -6.86 12.33 -10.75
C TYR A 75 -5.40 12.50 -10.34
N LEU A 76 -4.75 11.42 -9.93
CA LEU A 76 -3.36 11.41 -9.50
C LEU A 76 -2.38 11.18 -10.65
N ASN A 77 -2.88 10.91 -11.85
CA ASN A 77 -2.09 10.53 -13.02
C ASN A 77 -1.17 9.32 -12.73
N VAL A 78 -1.70 8.31 -12.03
CA VAL A 78 -1.02 7.06 -11.71
C VAL A 78 -1.61 5.94 -12.53
N PRO A 79 -0.83 5.24 -13.39
CA PRO A 79 -1.31 4.08 -14.13
C PRO A 79 -1.83 3.01 -13.18
N LEU A 80 -3.04 2.53 -13.38
CA LEU A 80 -3.69 1.56 -12.51
C LEU A 80 -4.54 0.58 -13.33
N ASN A 81 -4.28 -0.71 -13.12
CA ASN A 81 -5.17 -1.75 -13.59
C ASN A 81 -6.19 -2.08 -12.49
N VAL A 82 -7.43 -1.65 -12.63
CA VAL A 82 -8.47 -1.85 -11.61
C VAL A 82 -8.90 -3.30 -11.41
N LYS A 83 -8.57 -4.18 -12.37
CA LYS A 83 -8.82 -5.64 -12.32
C LYS A 83 -7.56 -6.41 -12.69
N PRO A 84 -6.52 -6.36 -11.86
CA PRO A 84 -5.27 -7.06 -12.16
C PRO A 84 -5.46 -8.58 -12.11
N LYS A 85 -4.71 -9.28 -12.94
CA LYS A 85 -4.84 -10.74 -13.15
C LYS A 85 -4.67 -11.55 -11.86
N TYR A 86 -3.76 -11.12 -10.99
CA TYR A 86 -3.35 -11.89 -9.81
C TYR A 86 -3.91 -11.34 -8.49
N PHE A 87 -4.84 -10.42 -8.55
CA PHE A 87 -5.50 -9.93 -7.34
C PHE A 87 -6.85 -10.65 -7.14
N PRO A 88 -7.22 -11.08 -5.94
CA PRO A 88 -6.51 -10.89 -4.67
C PRO A 88 -5.27 -11.77 -4.51
N VAL A 89 -4.26 -11.27 -3.83
CA VAL A 89 -2.99 -11.95 -3.55
C VAL A 89 -2.63 -11.77 -2.07
N GLY A 90 -2.00 -12.78 -1.48
CA GLY A 90 -1.46 -12.68 -0.12
C GLY A 90 -0.34 -11.65 -0.03
N GLY A 91 -0.27 -10.92 1.09
CA GLY A 91 0.75 -9.89 1.31
C GLY A 91 1.95 -10.32 2.14
N ASP A 92 1.94 -11.52 2.74
CA ASP A 92 2.92 -11.93 3.74
C ASP A 92 4.35 -12.03 3.19
N ASP A 93 4.53 -12.65 2.03
CA ASP A 93 5.87 -12.78 1.43
C ASP A 93 6.43 -11.42 1.00
N ALA A 94 5.57 -10.58 0.45
CA ALA A 94 5.91 -9.20 0.13
C ALA A 94 6.31 -8.41 1.38
N ALA A 95 5.54 -8.52 2.46
CA ALA A 95 5.83 -7.87 3.72
C ALA A 95 7.18 -8.33 4.31
N ARG A 96 7.46 -9.63 4.29
CA ARG A 96 8.75 -10.18 4.76
C ARG A 96 9.92 -9.66 3.95
N LEU A 97 9.77 -9.56 2.62
CA LEU A 97 10.82 -9.02 1.75
C LEU A 97 11.08 -7.54 2.03
N ILE A 98 10.02 -6.75 2.23
CA ILE A 98 10.14 -5.32 2.57
C ILE A 98 10.85 -5.15 3.92
N ILE A 99 10.46 -5.94 4.93
CA ILE A 99 11.09 -5.91 6.26
C ILE A 99 12.56 -6.32 6.17
N ALA A 100 12.88 -7.37 5.43
CA ALA A 100 14.26 -7.82 5.26
C ALA A 100 15.12 -6.73 4.57
N ALA A 101 14.58 -6.04 3.58
CA ALA A 101 15.26 -4.94 2.92
C ALA A 101 15.49 -3.75 3.88
N ASP A 102 14.51 -3.42 4.72
CA ASP A 102 14.64 -2.37 5.73
C ASP A 102 15.75 -2.70 6.74
N LEU A 103 15.74 -3.92 7.28
CA LEU A 103 16.72 -4.37 8.26
C LEU A 103 18.15 -4.41 7.69
N ALA A 104 18.30 -4.79 6.42
CA ALA A 104 19.61 -4.91 5.78
C ALA A 104 20.15 -3.59 5.23
N HIS A 105 19.27 -2.72 4.72
CA HIS A 105 19.65 -1.56 3.89
C HIS A 105 18.91 -0.27 4.25
N GLY A 106 17.97 -0.31 5.19
CA GLY A 106 17.23 0.86 5.68
C GLY A 106 15.98 1.21 4.88
N ALA A 107 15.30 2.25 5.33
CA ALA A 107 13.98 2.66 4.85
C ALA A 107 13.94 3.00 3.35
N ALA A 108 15.00 3.55 2.78
CA ALA A 108 15.04 3.86 1.35
C ALA A 108 14.94 2.60 0.48
N ALA A 109 15.66 1.53 0.86
CA ALA A 109 15.58 0.24 0.18
C ALA A 109 14.20 -0.41 0.37
N ALA A 110 13.64 -0.35 1.57
CA ALA A 110 12.29 -0.84 1.85
C ALA A 110 11.24 -0.11 1.00
N MET A 111 11.33 1.20 0.86
CA MET A 111 10.44 2.01 0.02
C MET A 111 10.57 1.66 -1.46
N ALA A 112 11.78 1.45 -1.96
CA ALA A 112 12.01 1.06 -3.35
C ALA A 112 11.37 -0.30 -3.66
N ILE A 113 11.59 -1.30 -2.82
CA ILE A 113 11.00 -2.64 -2.96
C ILE A 113 9.47 -2.59 -2.81
N ALA A 114 8.95 -1.87 -1.82
CA ALA A 114 7.51 -1.71 -1.64
C ALA A 114 6.84 -1.09 -2.87
N GLY A 115 7.45 -0.05 -3.44
CA GLY A 115 6.97 0.59 -4.67
C GLY A 115 6.95 -0.36 -5.86
N ALA A 116 8.00 -1.17 -6.04
CA ALA A 116 8.08 -2.16 -7.10
C ALA A 116 7.01 -3.27 -6.95
N ILE A 117 6.79 -3.75 -5.73
CA ILE A 117 5.76 -4.76 -5.42
C ILE A 117 4.35 -4.21 -5.72
N LEU A 118 4.04 -3.00 -5.24
CA LEU A 118 2.76 -2.35 -5.47
C LEU A 118 2.50 -2.14 -6.98
N ALA A 119 3.51 -1.68 -7.72
CA ALA A 119 3.41 -1.49 -9.17
C ALA A 119 3.26 -2.82 -9.93
N ALA A 120 3.91 -3.90 -9.47
CA ALA A 120 3.75 -5.21 -10.07
C ALA A 120 2.34 -5.80 -9.85
N CYS A 121 1.67 -5.43 -8.76
CA CYS A 121 0.29 -5.84 -8.49
C CYS A 121 -0.72 -5.05 -9.32
N TRP A 122 -0.56 -3.76 -9.42
CA TRP A 122 -1.54 -2.80 -9.96
C TRP A 122 -1.10 -2.11 -11.24
#